data_aa229063f7f5f4942263bbf481053e53
#
_entry.id   aa229063f7f5f4942263bbf481053e53
#
_cell.length_a   1.000
_cell.length_b   1.000
_cell.length_c   1.000
_cell.angle_alpha   90.00
_cell.angle_beta   90.00
_cell.angle_gamma   90.00
#
_symmetry.space_group_name_H-M   'P 1'
#
loop_
_entity.id
_entity.type
_entity.pdbx_description
1 polymer ?
#
loop_
_entity_poly.entity_id
_entity_poly.type
_entity_poly.pdbx_seq_one_letter_code
_entity_poly.pdbx_strand_id
1 'polypeptide(L)'
;VEFGNTIRCTIPQNQGDLLKTVSMKVELSAIDQSLTSGYDGFGYVESIGHAMIEYVEILIGGQVIQRIPSDFLAIYSDNYVTQTKQHNLAKLIGKPPLEFSGTPVSNNNILGYLGFATSNQKYFVDIPFYFYNNLELAVPLCAITGQEIEIIIKLRDVKDCIYGRHTSDQESYYTGLSPTGLIKSLKLTTEMISLDEE
;
A
#
# COMPACT_ATOMS: atom_id res chain seq x y z
N VAL A 1 9.98 3.28 11.06
CA VAL A 1 9.42 2.13 10.32
C VAL A 1 10.28 1.87 9.10
N GLU A 2 10.59 0.61 8.83
CA GLU A 2 11.39 0.18 7.68
C GLU A 2 10.65 -0.94 6.93
N PHE A 3 11.02 -1.15 5.68
CA PHE A 3 10.59 -2.32 4.93
C PHE A 3 10.96 -3.61 5.70
N GLY A 4 10.20 -4.68 5.53
CA GLY A 4 10.37 -5.93 6.27
C GLY A 4 9.83 -5.92 7.69
N ASN A 5 9.49 -4.75 8.26
CA ASN A 5 8.98 -4.65 9.62
C ASN A 5 7.50 -5.06 9.72
N THR A 6 7.12 -5.47 10.91
CA THR A 6 5.71 -5.64 11.31
C THR A 6 5.30 -4.43 12.15
N ILE A 7 4.21 -3.79 11.77
CA ILE A 7 3.66 -2.60 12.44
C ILE A 7 2.38 -3.03 13.13
N ARG A 8 2.21 -2.65 14.39
CA ARG A 8 1.01 -2.89 15.17
C ARG A 8 0.41 -1.54 15.57
N CYS A 9 -0.85 -1.34 15.26
CA CYS A 9 -1.60 -0.13 15.59
C CYS A 9 -2.85 -0.52 16.37
N THR A 10 -3.05 0.04 17.55
CA THR A 10 -4.28 -0.13 18.33
C THR A 10 -5.31 0.92 17.90
N ILE A 11 -6.53 0.50 17.66
CA ILE A 11 -7.66 1.38 17.33
C ILE A 11 -8.24 1.95 18.63
N PRO A 12 -8.28 3.28 18.78
CA PRO A 12 -8.88 3.89 19.98
C PRO A 12 -10.41 3.71 19.97
N GLN A 13 -10.96 3.15 21.04
CA GLN A 13 -12.39 2.82 21.13
C GLN A 13 -13.28 4.00 21.56
N ASN A 14 -12.67 5.11 21.99
CA ASN A 14 -13.38 6.29 22.51
C ASN A 14 -13.52 7.44 21.51
N GLN A 15 -13.24 7.20 20.23
CA GLN A 15 -13.29 8.24 19.18
C GLN A 15 -14.48 8.08 18.22
N GLY A 16 -15.29 7.04 18.40
CA GLY A 16 -16.47 6.77 17.60
C GLY A 16 -17.09 5.45 18.02
N ASP A 17 -18.33 5.19 17.57
CA ASP A 17 -19.11 4.03 17.96
C ASP A 17 -18.92 2.85 17.01
N LEU A 18 -18.76 3.14 15.72
CA LEU A 18 -18.59 2.13 14.67
C LEU A 18 -17.33 2.40 13.85
N LEU A 19 -16.48 1.40 13.62
CA LEU A 19 -15.36 1.46 12.69
C LEU A 19 -15.84 1.05 11.29
N LYS A 20 -15.73 1.97 10.32
CA LYS A 20 -16.23 1.79 8.95
C LYS A 20 -15.11 1.51 7.95
N THR A 21 -14.02 2.28 7.95
CA THR A 21 -12.91 2.08 7.02
C THR A 21 -11.56 2.18 7.71
N VAL A 22 -10.60 1.52 7.11
CA VAL A 22 -9.18 1.58 7.50
C VAL A 22 -8.36 1.83 6.25
N SER A 23 -7.52 2.86 6.29
CA SER A 23 -6.64 3.23 5.17
C SER A 23 -5.22 3.46 5.67
N MET A 24 -4.23 3.10 4.88
CA MET A 24 -2.81 3.35 5.14
C MET A 24 -2.34 4.52 4.28
N LYS A 25 -1.71 5.50 4.92
CA LYS A 25 -0.97 6.57 4.25
C LYS A 25 0.52 6.36 4.46
N VAL A 26 1.27 6.28 3.38
CA VAL A 26 2.72 6.13 3.42
C VAL A 26 3.40 7.23 2.62
N GLU A 27 4.51 7.72 3.13
CA GLU A 27 5.42 8.62 2.42
C GLU A 27 6.76 7.92 2.23
N LEU A 28 7.14 7.69 0.98
CA LEU A 28 8.40 7.11 0.57
C LEU A 28 9.37 8.21 0.14
N SER A 29 10.64 8.04 0.50
CA SER A 29 11.69 8.96 0.07
C SER A 29 12.12 8.69 -1.37
N ALA A 30 12.82 9.66 -1.97
CA ALA A 30 13.63 9.39 -3.14
C ALA A 30 14.63 8.27 -2.86
N ILE A 31 14.94 7.47 -3.90
CA ILE A 31 16.00 6.47 -3.87
C ILE A 31 17.27 7.13 -4.37
N ASP A 32 18.39 6.88 -3.70
CA ASP A 32 19.69 7.34 -4.18
C ASP A 32 20.01 6.68 -5.52
N GLN A 33 20.13 7.47 -6.58
CA GLN A 33 20.35 7.00 -7.94
C GLN A 33 21.80 6.53 -8.18
N SER A 34 22.69 6.69 -7.21
CA SER A 34 24.11 6.30 -7.27
C SER A 34 24.44 4.99 -6.55
N LEU A 35 23.45 4.22 -6.13
CA LEU A 35 23.63 3.04 -5.27
C LEU A 35 24.55 1.97 -5.87
N THR A 36 24.52 1.78 -7.19
CA THR A 36 25.43 0.83 -7.88
C THR A 36 25.87 1.35 -9.24
N SER A 37 27.09 0.99 -9.65
CA SER A 37 27.55 1.17 -11.03
C SER A 37 26.85 0.18 -11.96
N GLY A 38 26.57 0.60 -13.18
CA GLY A 38 25.92 -0.24 -14.19
C GLY A 38 24.40 -0.04 -14.31
N TYR A 39 23.81 0.83 -13.49
CA TYR A 39 22.41 1.21 -13.56
C TYR A 39 22.26 2.69 -13.87
N ASP A 40 21.26 3.04 -14.70
CA ASP A 40 20.89 4.43 -15.02
C ASP A 40 20.15 5.09 -13.86
N GLY A 41 19.44 4.29 -13.05
CA GLY A 41 18.64 4.77 -11.94
C GLY A 41 17.80 3.67 -11.33
N PHE A 42 17.12 4.03 -10.24
CA PHE A 42 16.31 3.14 -9.42
C PHE A 42 14.89 3.68 -9.27
N GLY A 43 13.93 2.76 -9.18
CA GLY A 43 12.52 3.08 -8.98
C GLY A 43 11.84 2.10 -8.02
N TYR A 44 10.65 2.49 -7.55
CA TYR A 44 9.76 1.58 -6.86
C TYR A 44 8.98 0.76 -7.88
N VAL A 45 8.64 -0.48 -7.50
CA VAL A 45 7.82 -1.37 -8.33
C VAL A 45 6.42 -0.77 -8.57
N GLU A 46 5.76 -1.25 -9.62
CA GLU A 46 4.38 -0.88 -9.92
C GLU A 46 3.45 -1.15 -8.74
N SER A 47 2.49 -0.25 -8.52
CA SER A 47 1.53 -0.35 -7.41
C SER A 47 2.22 -0.52 -6.05
N ILE A 48 3.32 0.24 -5.82
CA ILE A 48 4.13 0.12 -4.61
C ILE A 48 3.29 0.20 -3.33
N GLY A 49 2.21 0.96 -3.33
CA GLY A 49 1.30 1.04 -2.18
C GLY A 49 0.74 -0.33 -1.78
N HIS A 50 0.41 -1.19 -2.76
CA HIS A 50 0.00 -2.57 -2.51
C HIS A 50 1.20 -3.50 -2.36
N ALA A 51 2.20 -3.38 -3.23
CA ALA A 51 3.33 -4.29 -3.30
C ALA A 51 4.19 -4.29 -2.01
N MET A 52 4.30 -3.13 -1.34
CA MET A 52 5.05 -3.02 -0.08
C MET A 52 4.40 -3.74 1.10
N ILE A 53 3.11 -4.06 1.00
CA ILE A 53 2.38 -4.81 2.03
C ILE A 53 2.55 -6.30 1.72
N GLU A 54 2.94 -7.10 2.70
CA GLU A 54 2.90 -8.55 2.60
C GLU A 54 1.52 -9.07 2.98
N TYR A 55 1.01 -8.61 4.12
CA TYR A 55 -0.38 -8.80 4.56
C TYR A 55 -0.80 -7.74 5.58
N VAL A 56 -2.11 -7.61 5.74
CA VAL A 56 -2.74 -6.83 6.82
C VAL A 56 -3.71 -7.72 7.58
N GLU A 57 -3.71 -7.60 8.90
CA GLU A 57 -4.63 -8.33 9.80
C GLU A 57 -5.40 -7.36 10.69
N ILE A 58 -6.65 -7.70 10.96
CA ILE A 58 -7.43 -7.12 12.05
C ILE A 58 -7.59 -8.15 13.17
N LEU A 59 -7.27 -7.73 14.39
CA LEU A 59 -7.39 -8.55 15.59
C LEU A 59 -8.36 -7.89 16.57
N ILE A 60 -9.11 -8.72 17.28
CA ILE A 60 -9.97 -8.31 18.41
C ILE A 60 -9.62 -9.22 19.59
N GLY A 61 -9.21 -8.62 20.72
CA GLY A 61 -8.79 -9.36 21.89
C GLY A 61 -7.61 -10.32 21.63
N GLY A 62 -6.72 -9.96 20.71
CA GLY A 62 -5.57 -10.79 20.32
C GLY A 62 -5.90 -11.92 19.33
N GLN A 63 -7.17 -12.10 18.95
CA GLN A 63 -7.58 -13.10 17.96
C GLN A 63 -7.67 -12.48 16.57
N VAL A 64 -7.05 -13.13 15.58
CA VAL A 64 -7.12 -12.70 14.18
C VAL A 64 -8.53 -12.95 13.64
N ILE A 65 -9.21 -11.88 13.25
CA ILE A 65 -10.55 -11.92 12.65
C ILE A 65 -10.47 -12.07 11.13
N GLN A 66 -9.58 -11.27 10.51
CA GLN A 66 -9.37 -11.34 9.07
C GLN A 66 -7.92 -11.03 8.74
N ARG A 67 -7.39 -11.72 7.72
CA ARG A 67 -6.08 -11.46 7.11
C ARG A 67 -6.26 -11.21 5.61
N ILE A 68 -5.65 -10.15 5.12
CA ILE A 68 -5.68 -9.72 3.72
C ILE A 68 -4.25 -9.75 3.20
N PRO A 69 -3.89 -10.65 2.28
CA PRO A 69 -2.60 -10.64 1.59
C PRO A 69 -2.58 -9.57 0.49
N SER A 70 -1.37 -9.17 0.06
CA SER A 70 -1.21 -8.13 -0.97
C SER A 70 -1.85 -8.51 -2.31
N ASP A 71 -1.84 -9.78 -2.68
CA ASP A 71 -2.46 -10.26 -3.91
C ASP A 71 -3.96 -9.99 -3.94
N PHE A 72 -4.62 -10.11 -2.77
CA PHE A 72 -6.03 -9.74 -2.66
C PHE A 72 -6.26 -8.25 -2.90
N LEU A 73 -5.36 -7.36 -2.42
CA LEU A 73 -5.46 -5.92 -2.67
C LEU A 73 -5.41 -5.60 -4.17
N ALA A 74 -4.52 -6.27 -4.90
CA ALA A 74 -4.41 -6.13 -6.36
C ALA A 74 -5.68 -6.62 -7.08
N ILE A 75 -6.15 -7.83 -6.76
CA ILE A 75 -7.37 -8.42 -7.34
C ILE A 75 -8.59 -7.54 -7.02
N TYR A 76 -8.68 -7.05 -5.78
CA TYR A 76 -9.77 -6.19 -5.35
C TYR A 76 -9.79 -4.89 -6.15
N SER A 77 -8.64 -4.23 -6.31
CA SER A 77 -8.53 -2.99 -7.07
C SER A 77 -8.92 -3.16 -8.53
N ASP A 78 -8.57 -4.28 -9.16
CA ASP A 78 -8.85 -4.52 -10.56
C ASP A 78 -10.31 -4.94 -10.81
N ASN A 79 -10.95 -5.66 -9.88
CA ASN A 79 -12.29 -6.21 -10.10
C ASN A 79 -13.41 -5.39 -9.44
N TYR A 80 -13.17 -4.75 -8.30
CA TYR A 80 -14.24 -4.08 -7.52
C TYR A 80 -14.22 -2.56 -7.65
N VAL A 81 -13.12 -1.97 -8.12
CA VAL A 81 -13.08 -0.53 -8.36
C VAL A 81 -13.55 -0.23 -9.78
N THR A 82 -14.58 0.60 -9.90
CA THR A 82 -15.16 0.96 -11.20
C THR A 82 -14.13 1.64 -12.11
N GLN A 83 -14.21 1.43 -13.42
CA GLN A 83 -13.25 1.97 -14.40
C GLN A 83 -13.07 3.49 -14.30
N THR A 84 -14.13 4.23 -13.96
CA THR A 84 -14.06 5.69 -13.77
C THR A 84 -13.17 6.11 -12.59
N LYS A 85 -13.01 5.24 -11.58
CA LYS A 85 -12.17 5.48 -10.40
C LYS A 85 -10.75 4.92 -10.55
N GLN A 86 -10.52 4.02 -11.51
CA GLN A 86 -9.22 3.34 -11.72
C GLN A 86 -8.07 4.33 -11.94
N HIS A 87 -8.29 5.40 -12.72
CA HIS A 87 -7.27 6.40 -12.99
C HIS A 87 -6.80 7.12 -11.71
N ASN A 88 -7.73 7.44 -10.81
CA ASN A 88 -7.39 8.09 -9.55
C ASN A 88 -6.75 7.10 -8.56
N LEU A 89 -7.28 5.88 -8.50
CA LEU A 89 -6.70 4.81 -7.69
C LEU A 89 -5.25 4.53 -8.11
N ALA A 90 -4.98 4.47 -9.42
CA ALA A 90 -3.63 4.25 -9.94
C ALA A 90 -2.61 5.24 -9.34
N LYS A 91 -2.98 6.53 -9.26
CA LYS A 91 -2.12 7.56 -8.64
C LYS A 91 -1.95 7.34 -7.13
N LEU A 92 -3.02 6.91 -6.44
CA LEU A 92 -2.99 6.70 -4.99
C LEU A 92 -2.11 5.52 -4.58
N ILE A 93 -2.06 4.46 -5.38
CA ILE A 93 -1.28 3.26 -5.08
C ILE A 93 0.09 3.21 -5.78
N GLY A 94 0.38 4.17 -6.67
CA GLY A 94 1.62 4.19 -7.44
C GLY A 94 1.63 3.25 -8.65
N LYS A 95 0.47 3.04 -9.29
CA LYS A 95 0.35 2.35 -10.57
C LYS A 95 0.56 3.38 -11.69
N PRO A 96 1.49 3.16 -12.63
CA PRO A 96 1.66 4.08 -13.75
C PRO A 96 0.37 4.13 -14.58
N PRO A 97 -0.02 5.30 -15.11
CA PRO A 97 -1.18 5.39 -15.98
C PRO A 97 -0.93 4.51 -17.22
N LEU A 98 -1.92 3.71 -17.59
CA LEU A 98 -1.95 3.09 -18.91
C LEU A 98 -2.15 4.23 -19.93
N GLU A 99 -1.06 4.73 -20.48
CA GLU A 99 -1.16 5.64 -21.61
C GLU A 99 -1.61 4.83 -22.83
N PHE A 100 -2.86 5.02 -23.24
CA PHE A 100 -3.36 4.65 -24.54
C PHE A 100 -2.75 5.57 -25.62
N SER A 101 -1.43 5.63 -25.69
CA SER A 101 -0.77 6.14 -26.87
C SER A 101 -0.72 4.99 -27.87
N GLY A 102 -1.32 5.16 -29.04
CA GLY A 102 -1.48 4.12 -30.06
C GLY A 102 -0.17 3.62 -30.71
N THR A 103 0.94 3.74 -30.03
CA THR A 103 2.22 3.12 -30.34
C THR A 103 2.30 1.77 -29.62
N PRO A 104 2.54 0.66 -30.35
CA PRO A 104 2.76 -0.63 -29.72
C PRO A 104 3.91 -0.50 -28.71
N VAL A 105 3.61 -0.71 -27.45
CA VAL A 105 4.63 -0.79 -26.41
C VAL A 105 5.47 -2.03 -26.74
N SER A 106 6.73 -1.82 -27.09
CA SER A 106 7.67 -2.94 -27.23
C SER A 106 7.69 -3.69 -25.90
N ASN A 107 7.58 -5.02 -25.95
CA ASN A 107 7.56 -5.89 -24.77
C ASN A 107 8.76 -5.70 -23.82
N ASN A 108 9.83 -5.04 -24.30
CA ASN A 108 11.01 -4.72 -23.52
C ASN A 108 10.86 -3.47 -22.64
N ASN A 109 9.74 -2.74 -22.72
CA ASN A 109 9.56 -1.45 -22.05
C ASN A 109 8.46 -1.42 -20.97
N ILE A 110 7.88 -2.55 -20.59
CA ILE A 110 6.86 -2.56 -19.53
C ILE A 110 7.43 -1.99 -18.22
N LEU A 111 8.67 -2.29 -17.90
CA LEU A 111 9.38 -1.73 -16.74
C LEU A 111 9.98 -0.33 -17.00
N GLY A 112 10.17 0.07 -18.24
CA GLY A 112 10.67 1.41 -18.63
C GLY A 112 9.67 2.54 -18.35
N TYR A 113 8.39 2.24 -18.09
CA TYR A 113 7.38 3.22 -17.69
C TYR A 113 7.39 3.52 -16.18
N LEU A 114 8.04 2.69 -15.39
CA LEU A 114 8.24 2.96 -13.98
C LEU A 114 9.28 4.06 -13.87
N GLY A 115 8.85 5.28 -13.53
CA GLY A 115 9.76 6.42 -13.38
C GLY A 115 10.76 6.19 -12.24
N PHE A 116 11.96 6.75 -12.38
CA PHE A 116 12.91 6.74 -11.27
C PHE A 116 12.34 7.46 -10.05
N ALA A 117 12.57 6.91 -8.88
CA ALA A 117 12.13 7.51 -7.62
C ALA A 117 13.09 8.64 -7.20
N THR A 118 13.11 9.74 -7.97
CA THR A 118 13.97 10.90 -7.76
C THR A 118 13.41 11.93 -6.78
N SER A 119 12.17 11.76 -6.35
CA SER A 119 11.48 12.63 -5.38
C SER A 119 10.65 11.82 -4.39
N ASN A 120 10.31 12.47 -3.28
CA ASN A 120 9.42 11.85 -2.29
C ASN A 120 8.03 11.65 -2.87
N GLN A 121 7.44 10.50 -2.59
CA GLN A 121 6.12 10.11 -3.06
C GLN A 121 5.20 9.77 -1.89
N LYS A 122 3.92 10.11 -2.03
CA LYS A 122 2.89 9.80 -1.03
C LYS A 122 1.86 8.88 -1.65
N TYR A 123 1.57 7.78 -0.96
CA TYR A 123 0.60 6.80 -1.40
C TYR A 123 -0.48 6.62 -0.34
N PHE A 124 -1.67 6.27 -0.82
CA PHE A 124 -2.84 6.00 0.00
C PHE A 124 -3.41 4.66 -0.41
N VAL A 125 -3.56 3.77 0.54
CA VAL A 125 -4.03 2.41 0.32
C VAL A 125 -5.23 2.16 1.21
N ASP A 126 -6.39 1.98 0.62
CA ASP A 126 -7.57 1.52 1.33
C ASP A 126 -7.45 0.01 1.59
N ILE A 127 -7.78 -0.41 2.79
CA ILE A 127 -7.72 -1.80 3.21
C ILE A 127 -9.15 -2.35 3.24
N PRO A 128 -9.53 -3.19 2.25
CA PRO A 128 -10.90 -3.65 2.11
C PRO A 128 -11.21 -4.81 3.06
N PHE A 129 -11.23 -4.54 4.36
CA PHE A 129 -11.76 -5.48 5.33
C PHE A 129 -13.24 -5.78 5.07
N TYR A 130 -13.78 -6.83 5.65
CA TYR A 130 -15.14 -7.31 5.44
C TYR A 130 -16.22 -6.23 5.62
N PHE A 131 -15.95 -5.23 6.44
CA PHE A 131 -16.85 -4.10 6.72
C PHE A 131 -16.66 -2.88 5.79
N TYR A 132 -15.68 -2.90 4.87
CA TYR A 132 -15.32 -1.73 4.06
C TYR A 132 -16.46 -1.22 3.16
N ASN A 133 -17.16 -2.13 2.49
CA ASN A 133 -18.25 -1.78 1.55
C ASN A 133 -19.65 -1.88 2.14
N ASN A 134 -19.79 -2.42 3.33
CA ASN A 134 -21.09 -2.67 3.95
C ASN A 134 -21.14 -2.05 5.35
N LEU A 135 -21.93 -0.98 5.48
CA LEU A 135 -22.09 -0.29 6.76
C LEU A 135 -22.70 -1.19 7.85
N GLU A 136 -23.57 -2.13 7.47
CA GLU A 136 -24.18 -3.07 8.42
C GLU A 136 -23.16 -4.02 9.08
N LEU A 137 -21.98 -4.16 8.46
CA LEU A 137 -20.88 -4.97 8.99
C LEU A 137 -19.82 -4.14 9.73
N ALA A 138 -20.05 -2.84 9.92
CA ALA A 138 -19.12 -1.97 10.67
C ALA A 138 -18.84 -2.55 12.06
N VAL A 139 -17.58 -2.45 12.50
CA VAL A 139 -17.18 -3.02 13.79
C VAL A 139 -17.71 -2.14 14.92
N PRO A 140 -18.57 -2.67 15.82
CA PRO A 140 -19.18 -1.88 16.90
C PRO A 140 -18.18 -1.67 18.05
N LEU A 141 -17.44 -0.55 18.00
CA LEU A 141 -16.43 -0.21 19.00
C LEU A 141 -17.04 -0.04 20.39
N CYS A 142 -18.25 0.54 20.46
CA CYS A 142 -18.99 0.73 21.71
C CYS A 142 -19.41 -0.59 22.39
N ALA A 143 -19.59 -1.66 21.63
CA ALA A 143 -19.98 -2.98 22.15
C ALA A 143 -18.78 -3.85 22.56
N ILE A 144 -17.59 -3.57 22.01
CA ILE A 144 -16.37 -4.33 22.30
C ILE A 144 -15.67 -3.68 23.50
N THR A 145 -16.14 -4.04 24.71
CA THR A 145 -15.56 -3.51 25.95
C THR A 145 -14.50 -4.47 26.49
N GLY A 146 -13.37 -3.90 26.92
CA GLY A 146 -12.29 -4.67 27.57
C GLY A 146 -11.44 -5.52 26.63
N GLN A 147 -11.61 -5.39 25.32
CA GLN A 147 -10.76 -6.04 24.32
C GLN A 147 -10.16 -4.98 23.38
N GLU A 148 -8.88 -5.10 23.11
CA GLU A 148 -8.20 -4.22 22.17
C GLU A 148 -8.48 -4.65 20.73
N ILE A 149 -8.71 -3.66 19.86
CA ILE A 149 -8.79 -3.85 18.42
C ILE A 149 -7.45 -3.38 17.83
N GLU A 150 -6.79 -4.27 17.14
CA GLU A 150 -5.48 -4.01 16.58
C GLU A 150 -5.45 -4.26 15.07
N ILE A 151 -4.71 -3.42 14.37
CA ILE A 151 -4.35 -3.64 12.97
C ILE A 151 -2.86 -3.97 12.91
N ILE A 152 -2.53 -5.12 12.34
CA ILE A 152 -1.15 -5.52 12.08
C ILE A 152 -0.90 -5.38 10.58
N ILE A 153 0.17 -4.66 10.22
CA ILE A 153 0.64 -4.53 8.84
C ILE A 153 2.03 -5.13 8.77
N LYS A 154 2.19 -6.19 8.01
CA LYS A 154 3.50 -6.76 7.67
C LYS A 154 3.96 -6.14 6.36
N LEU A 155 5.10 -5.49 6.38
CA LEU A 155 5.73 -4.94 5.18
C LEU A 155 6.65 -5.98 4.54
N ARG A 156 6.68 -5.99 3.21
CA ARG A 156 7.57 -6.80 2.39
C ARG A 156 8.99 -6.26 2.46
N ASP A 157 9.98 -7.10 2.18
CA ASP A 157 11.37 -6.69 2.10
C ASP A 157 11.60 -5.67 1.00
N VAL A 158 12.48 -4.71 1.23
CA VAL A 158 12.76 -3.62 0.28
C VAL A 158 13.32 -4.13 -1.05
N LYS A 159 14.11 -5.21 -1.03
CA LYS A 159 14.67 -5.84 -2.25
C LYS A 159 13.60 -6.27 -3.27
N ASP A 160 12.38 -6.59 -2.79
CA ASP A 160 11.25 -7.00 -3.63
C ASP A 160 10.39 -5.79 -4.07
N CYS A 161 10.73 -4.59 -3.60
CA CYS A 161 9.99 -3.36 -3.83
C CYS A 161 10.75 -2.32 -4.68
N ILE A 162 12.00 -2.60 -5.03
CA ILE A 162 12.87 -1.70 -5.80
C ILE A 162 13.41 -2.44 -7.03
N TYR A 163 13.42 -1.74 -8.15
CA TYR A 163 14.09 -2.16 -9.37
C TYR A 163 15.14 -1.13 -9.81
N GLY A 164 16.13 -1.56 -10.59
CA GLY A 164 17.10 -0.70 -11.26
C GLY A 164 17.08 -0.95 -12.77
N ARG A 165 17.25 0.11 -13.58
CA ARG A 165 17.39 -0.02 -15.03
C ARG A 165 18.87 -0.11 -15.40
N HIS A 166 19.25 -1.18 -16.09
CA HIS A 166 20.63 -1.42 -16.47
C HIS A 166 21.05 -0.57 -17.67
N THR A 167 22.27 -0.04 -17.66
CA THR A 167 22.76 0.90 -18.69
C THR A 167 23.01 0.24 -20.04
N SER A 168 23.35 -1.07 -20.07
CA SER A 168 23.76 -1.75 -21.31
C SER A 168 22.59 -2.18 -22.18
N ASP A 169 21.52 -2.68 -21.59
CA ASP A 169 20.37 -3.26 -22.29
C ASP A 169 19.07 -2.47 -22.07
N GLN A 170 19.08 -1.47 -21.20
CA GLN A 170 17.94 -0.66 -20.82
C GLN A 170 16.78 -1.45 -20.19
N GLU A 171 17.05 -2.68 -19.77
CA GLU A 171 16.08 -3.50 -19.06
C GLU A 171 16.11 -3.21 -17.55
N SER A 172 15.00 -3.47 -16.89
CA SER A 172 14.86 -3.24 -15.46
C SER A 172 14.86 -4.57 -14.69
N TYR A 173 15.66 -4.64 -13.65
CA TYR A 173 15.86 -5.83 -12.84
C TYR A 173 15.69 -5.54 -11.37
N TYR A 174 15.29 -6.57 -10.61
CA TYR A 174 15.40 -6.54 -9.16
C TYR A 174 16.88 -6.58 -8.76
N THR A 175 17.33 -5.53 -8.10
CA THR A 175 18.77 -5.36 -7.81
C THR A 175 19.27 -6.12 -6.59
N GLY A 176 18.36 -6.62 -5.74
CA GLY A 176 18.70 -7.20 -4.45
C GLY A 176 19.22 -6.19 -3.41
N LEU A 177 19.22 -4.90 -3.75
CA LEU A 177 19.63 -3.83 -2.83
C LEU A 177 18.65 -3.67 -1.68
N SER A 178 19.18 -3.34 -0.53
CA SER A 178 18.39 -3.13 0.69
C SER A 178 18.73 -1.78 1.33
N PRO A 179 18.47 -0.64 0.64
CA PRO A 179 18.68 0.67 1.24
C PRO A 179 17.72 0.87 2.42
N THR A 180 18.19 1.63 3.41
CA THR A 180 17.42 1.97 4.62
C THR A 180 16.86 3.38 4.56
N GLY A 181 15.93 3.72 5.46
CA GLY A 181 15.40 5.08 5.57
C GLY A 181 14.46 5.50 4.43
N LEU A 182 13.93 4.53 3.67
CA LEU A 182 13.03 4.84 2.54
C LEU A 182 11.61 5.19 2.98
N ILE A 183 11.16 4.71 4.13
CA ILE A 183 9.83 5.05 4.67
C ILE A 183 9.99 6.25 5.60
N LYS A 184 9.59 7.44 5.13
CA LYS A 184 9.60 8.67 5.93
C LYS A 184 8.50 8.72 6.97
N SER A 185 7.31 8.31 6.56
CA SER A 185 6.17 8.22 7.47
C SER A 185 5.21 7.14 7.01
N LEU A 186 4.62 6.44 7.98
CA LEU A 186 3.51 5.54 7.76
C LEU A 186 2.48 5.82 8.83
N LYS A 187 1.23 6.06 8.40
CA LYS A 187 0.09 6.38 9.27
C LYS A 187 -1.08 5.52 8.89
N LEU A 188 -1.79 5.05 9.88
CA LEU A 188 -3.11 4.45 9.70
C LEU A 188 -4.16 5.54 9.91
N THR A 189 -5.14 5.58 9.03
CA THR A 189 -6.30 6.45 9.12
C THR A 189 -7.55 5.60 9.18
N THR A 190 -8.45 5.92 10.07
CA THR A 190 -9.71 5.21 10.25
C THR A 190 -10.87 6.18 10.08
N GLU A 191 -11.95 5.73 9.45
CA GLU A 191 -13.23 6.42 9.45
C GLU A 191 -14.13 5.74 10.49
N MET A 192 -14.63 6.54 11.41
CA MET A 192 -15.52 6.10 12.46
C MET A 192 -16.83 6.86 12.37
N ILE A 193 -17.91 6.20 12.76
CA ILE A 193 -19.25 6.79 12.82
C ILE A 193 -19.61 6.91 14.29
N SER A 194 -20.09 8.09 14.69
CA SER A 194 -20.73 8.32 15.99
C SER A 194 -22.24 8.18 15.81
N LEU A 195 -22.88 7.51 16.74
CA LEU A 195 -24.32 7.37 16.80
C LEU A 195 -24.85 8.48 17.72
N ASP A 196 -25.90 9.18 17.30
CA ASP A 196 -26.56 10.14 18.16
C ASP A 196 -27.34 9.39 19.26
N GLU A 197 -27.24 9.85 20.48
CA GLU A 197 -28.14 9.43 21.58
C GLU A 197 -29.52 10.11 21.33
N GLU A 198 -30.56 9.31 21.07
CA GLU A 198 -31.96 9.78 21.13
C GLU A 198 -32.47 9.92 22.56
#